data_889357add60c8b69cc86b6ae07de4735
#
_entry.id   889357add60c8b69cc86b6ae07de4735
#
_cell.length_a   1.000
_cell.length_b   1.000
_cell.length_c   1.000
_cell.angle_alpha   90.00
_cell.angle_beta   90.00
_cell.angle_gamma   90.00
#
_symmetry.space_group_name_H-M   'P 1'
#
loop_
_entity.id
_entity.type
_entity.pdbx_description
1 polymer ?
#
loop_
_entity_poly.entity_id
_entity_poly.type
_entity_poly.pdbx_seq_one_letter_code
_entity_poly.pdbx_strand_id
1 'polypeptide(L)'
;MITKRIIPCLDVRDGRVVKGVNFEGLCDVNSPVELAKFYSDNGADELVFYDITASAEGRQLFTDILRQTAQNVFIPLTVGGGINTVADFERVLGCGADKVSVNSGAIRNPDLVREAAQRYGAQCVVLSVDVKMVDGVWRVFAKGGRENTGMEAIEWIRRCAENGAGEIVVNSIDTDGVKNGFDMPLLKAVCDVVSVPVIASGGAGNIDHFLTLFNTLPGVDAGLAASIFHFGEVSIRDLKRQMAAAGIPTRL
;
A
#
# COMPACT_ATOMS: atom_id res chain seq x y z
N MET A 1 -21.86 8.85 -0.23
CA MET A 1 -20.51 9.42 -0.01
C MET A 1 -19.59 8.26 0.27
N ILE A 2 -18.45 8.15 -0.42
CA ILE A 2 -17.50 7.05 -0.21
C ILE A 2 -16.72 7.34 1.08
N THR A 3 -16.58 6.35 1.95
CA THR A 3 -15.83 6.48 3.21
C THR A 3 -14.32 6.41 2.95
N LYS A 4 -13.55 7.18 3.72
CA LYS A 4 -12.09 7.10 3.74
C LYS A 4 -11.64 5.87 4.52
N ARG A 5 -10.65 5.14 3.99
CA ARG A 5 -10.16 3.88 4.57
C ARG A 5 -8.87 4.11 5.35
N ILE A 6 -8.72 3.42 6.46
CA ILE A 6 -7.48 3.34 7.25
C ILE A 6 -6.92 1.94 7.08
N ILE A 7 -5.71 1.86 6.56
CA ILE A 7 -5.08 0.62 6.08
C ILE A 7 -3.75 0.39 6.81
N PRO A 8 -3.66 -0.55 7.75
CA PRO A 8 -2.38 -1.04 8.25
C PRO A 8 -1.60 -1.80 7.15
N CYS A 9 -0.27 -1.60 7.13
CA CYS A 9 0.64 -2.35 6.26
C CYS A 9 1.52 -3.29 7.06
N LEU A 10 1.53 -4.57 6.69
CA LEU A 10 2.42 -5.60 7.23
C LEU A 10 3.60 -5.80 6.28
N ASP A 11 4.74 -5.23 6.60
CA ASP A 11 6.00 -5.48 5.91
C ASP A 11 6.59 -6.79 6.43
N VAL A 12 6.55 -7.85 5.62
CA VAL A 12 6.98 -9.20 6.02
C VAL A 12 8.34 -9.54 5.43
N ARG A 13 9.24 -10.00 6.28
CA ARG A 13 10.55 -10.56 5.94
C ARG A 13 10.78 -11.84 6.74
N ASP A 14 11.23 -12.90 6.07
CA ASP A 14 11.53 -14.19 6.71
C ASP A 14 10.36 -14.72 7.59
N GLY A 15 9.13 -14.47 7.16
CA GLY A 15 7.93 -14.90 7.87
C GLY A 15 7.57 -14.07 9.11
N ARG A 16 8.23 -12.96 9.36
CA ARG A 16 7.97 -12.02 10.47
C ARG A 16 7.61 -10.64 9.96
N VAL A 17 6.73 -9.94 10.68
CA VAL A 17 6.49 -8.52 10.42
C VAL A 17 7.69 -7.73 10.94
N VAL A 18 8.22 -6.88 10.08
CA VAL A 18 9.37 -6.01 10.40
C VAL A 18 9.03 -4.56 10.08
N LYS A 19 9.72 -3.62 10.70
CA LYS A 19 9.64 -2.19 10.36
C LYS A 19 10.97 -1.50 10.53
N GLY A 20 11.27 -0.60 9.58
CA GLY A 20 12.44 0.28 9.59
C GLY A 20 12.08 1.71 9.21
N VAL A 21 13.09 2.55 9.02
CA VAL A 21 12.97 3.92 8.53
C VAL A 21 13.62 4.00 7.15
N ASN A 22 12.97 4.63 6.17
CA ASN A 22 13.45 4.71 4.76
C ASN A 22 13.87 3.34 4.19
N PHE A 23 13.12 2.28 4.53
CA PHE A 23 13.39 0.87 4.18
C PHE A 23 14.70 0.28 4.75
N GLU A 24 15.30 0.90 5.76
CA GLU A 24 16.53 0.45 6.44
C GLU A 24 16.31 0.22 7.94
N GLY A 25 17.25 -0.46 8.61
CA GLY A 25 17.23 -0.67 10.08
C GLY A 25 16.04 -1.50 10.58
N LEU A 26 15.68 -2.59 9.87
CA LEU A 26 14.49 -3.40 10.16
C LEU A 26 14.56 -4.06 11.55
N CYS A 27 13.54 -3.81 12.37
CA CYS A 27 13.27 -4.47 13.65
C CYS A 27 12.11 -5.45 13.52
N ASP A 28 12.17 -6.59 14.20
CA ASP A 28 11.07 -7.56 14.32
C ASP A 28 9.92 -6.94 15.16
N VAL A 29 8.69 -7.09 14.69
CA VAL A 29 7.50 -6.56 15.38
C VAL A 29 6.67 -7.70 15.96
N ASN A 30 6.17 -8.63 15.11
CA ASN A 30 5.27 -9.70 15.54
C ASN A 30 5.04 -10.77 14.43
N SER A 31 4.23 -11.79 14.76
CA SER A 31 3.67 -12.74 13.78
C SER A 31 2.71 -12.01 12.82
N PRO A 32 2.84 -12.19 11.49
CA PRO A 32 1.90 -11.62 10.53
C PRO A 32 0.45 -12.01 10.77
N VAL A 33 0.20 -13.26 11.16
CA VAL A 33 -1.15 -13.81 11.39
C VAL A 33 -1.80 -13.14 12.60
N GLU A 34 -1.08 -13.03 13.71
CA GLU A 34 -1.59 -12.41 14.94
C GLU A 34 -1.87 -10.92 14.75
N LEU A 35 -0.94 -10.23 14.10
CA LEU A 35 -1.06 -8.79 13.87
C LEU A 35 -2.18 -8.47 12.86
N ALA A 36 -2.33 -9.28 11.83
CA ALA A 36 -3.42 -9.16 10.86
C ALA A 36 -4.79 -9.35 11.53
N LYS A 37 -4.92 -10.39 12.36
CA LYS A 37 -6.13 -10.61 13.15
C LYS A 37 -6.41 -9.44 14.08
N PHE A 38 -5.41 -8.95 14.78
CA PHE A 38 -5.55 -7.79 15.66
C PHE A 38 -6.12 -6.58 14.92
N TYR A 39 -5.60 -6.24 13.74
CA TYR A 39 -6.11 -5.12 12.95
C TYR A 39 -7.52 -5.34 12.43
N SER A 40 -7.82 -6.55 11.95
CA SER A 40 -9.17 -6.93 11.53
C SER A 40 -10.19 -6.73 12.66
N ASP A 41 -9.85 -7.13 13.88
CA ASP A 41 -10.73 -7.01 15.06
C ASP A 41 -10.77 -5.58 15.64
N ASN A 42 -9.81 -4.71 15.29
CA ASN A 42 -9.67 -3.37 15.85
C ASN A 42 -10.00 -2.22 14.88
N GLY A 43 -10.78 -2.52 13.83
CA GLY A 43 -11.46 -1.51 13.02
C GLY A 43 -10.65 -1.01 11.82
N ALA A 44 -9.61 -1.72 11.39
CA ALA A 44 -9.02 -1.47 10.08
C ALA A 44 -10.05 -1.69 8.97
N ASP A 45 -9.98 -0.89 7.91
CA ASP A 45 -10.91 -1.00 6.78
C ASP A 45 -10.43 -1.99 5.72
N GLU A 46 -9.14 -2.19 5.65
CA GLU A 46 -8.42 -3.07 4.73
C GLU A 46 -7.06 -3.38 5.35
N LEU A 47 -6.38 -4.41 4.88
CA LEU A 47 -5.03 -4.78 5.30
C LEU A 47 -4.13 -4.96 4.07
N VAL A 48 -2.90 -4.47 4.16
CA VAL A 48 -1.85 -4.73 3.16
C VAL A 48 -0.79 -5.65 3.75
N PHE A 49 -0.42 -6.68 2.99
CA PHE A 49 0.63 -7.64 3.30
C PHE A 49 1.70 -7.57 2.19
N TYR A 50 2.88 -7.09 2.52
CA TYR A 50 4.02 -7.04 1.60
C TYR A 50 5.14 -7.97 2.03
N ASP A 51 5.52 -8.93 1.17
CA ASP A 51 6.80 -9.62 1.27
C ASP A 51 7.88 -8.71 0.67
N ILE A 52 8.57 -7.97 1.53
CA ILE A 52 9.48 -6.89 1.12
C ILE A 52 10.81 -7.36 0.54
N THR A 53 11.13 -8.65 0.65
CA THR A 53 12.38 -9.23 0.11
C THR A 53 12.17 -10.09 -1.13
N ALA A 54 10.98 -10.61 -1.36
CA ALA A 54 10.68 -11.53 -2.46
C ALA A 54 11.11 -10.99 -3.84
N SER A 55 10.84 -9.72 -4.12
CA SER A 55 11.22 -9.09 -5.41
C SER A 55 12.73 -8.89 -5.56
N ALA A 56 13.43 -8.55 -4.48
CA ALA A 56 14.88 -8.35 -4.49
C ALA A 56 15.64 -9.68 -4.57
N GLU A 57 15.13 -10.72 -3.91
CA GLU A 57 15.71 -12.06 -3.87
C GLU A 57 15.31 -12.94 -5.06
N GLY A 58 14.37 -12.46 -5.90
CA GLY A 58 13.87 -13.22 -7.05
C GLY A 58 13.10 -14.49 -6.67
N ARG A 59 12.56 -14.57 -5.45
CA ARG A 59 11.76 -15.70 -4.95
C ARG A 59 10.27 -15.42 -4.97
N GLN A 60 9.51 -16.47 -4.81
CA GLN A 60 8.05 -16.37 -4.65
C GLN A 60 7.69 -15.93 -3.23
N LEU A 61 6.52 -15.30 -3.09
CA LEU A 61 5.92 -14.91 -1.82
C LEU A 61 5.64 -16.14 -0.91
N PHE A 62 5.69 -15.95 0.40
CA PHE A 62 5.38 -16.97 1.41
C PHE A 62 3.88 -17.33 1.43
N THR A 63 3.47 -18.29 0.62
CA THR A 63 2.05 -18.66 0.42
C THR A 63 1.41 -19.29 1.65
N ASP A 64 2.15 -20.03 2.46
CA ASP A 64 1.61 -20.69 3.65
C ASP A 64 1.23 -19.68 4.74
N ILE A 65 2.09 -18.69 4.96
CA ILE A 65 1.81 -17.58 5.88
C ILE A 65 0.63 -16.75 5.36
N LEU A 66 0.58 -16.51 4.05
CA LEU A 66 -0.54 -15.81 3.44
C LEU A 66 -1.87 -16.53 3.66
N ARG A 67 -1.93 -17.84 3.44
CA ARG A 67 -3.15 -18.64 3.69
C ARG A 67 -3.59 -18.55 5.15
N GLN A 68 -2.65 -18.71 6.09
CA GLN A 68 -2.95 -18.58 7.52
C GLN A 68 -3.46 -17.18 7.87
N THR A 69 -2.87 -16.14 7.29
CA THR A 69 -3.31 -14.76 7.48
C THR A 69 -4.73 -14.56 6.93
N ALA A 70 -5.00 -14.97 5.70
CA ALA A 70 -6.30 -14.83 5.06
C ALA A 70 -7.43 -15.57 5.81
N GLN A 71 -7.14 -16.72 6.44
CA GLN A 71 -8.11 -17.46 7.26
C GLN A 71 -8.53 -16.72 8.54
N ASN A 72 -7.75 -15.74 9.00
CA ASN A 72 -7.97 -14.99 10.25
C ASN A 72 -8.38 -13.54 10.04
N VAL A 73 -8.51 -13.09 8.78
CA VAL A 73 -8.83 -11.70 8.41
C VAL A 73 -10.18 -11.65 7.70
N PHE A 74 -11.08 -10.76 8.14
CA PHE A 74 -12.43 -10.59 7.60
C PHE A 74 -12.67 -9.19 7.01
N ILE A 75 -11.59 -8.51 6.66
CA ILE A 75 -11.55 -7.25 5.91
C ILE A 75 -10.75 -7.49 4.63
N PRO A 76 -10.90 -6.68 3.57
CA PRO A 76 -10.15 -6.86 2.32
C PRO A 76 -8.64 -6.95 2.57
N LEU A 77 -8.02 -7.94 1.94
CA LEU A 77 -6.59 -8.22 2.04
C LEU A 77 -5.90 -7.99 0.70
N THR A 78 -5.06 -6.97 0.65
CA THR A 78 -4.17 -6.69 -0.49
C THR A 78 -2.80 -7.30 -0.25
N VAL A 79 -2.29 -8.04 -1.22
CA VAL A 79 -1.02 -8.77 -1.08
C VAL A 79 -0.05 -8.42 -2.20
N GLY A 80 1.21 -8.16 -1.84
CA GLY A 80 2.28 -7.86 -2.80
C GLY A 80 3.63 -8.45 -2.38
N GLY A 81 4.59 -8.32 -3.28
CA GLY A 81 5.93 -8.87 -3.15
C GLY A 81 6.19 -10.04 -4.09
N GLY A 82 7.21 -9.92 -4.95
CA GLY A 82 7.58 -10.97 -5.89
C GLY A 82 6.57 -11.27 -7.01
N ILE A 83 5.63 -10.37 -7.29
CA ILE A 83 4.60 -10.53 -8.34
C ILE A 83 5.18 -10.12 -9.69
N ASN A 84 5.27 -11.05 -10.65
CA ASN A 84 5.92 -10.84 -11.94
C ASN A 84 5.09 -11.33 -13.13
N THR A 85 4.12 -12.20 -12.92
CA THR A 85 3.34 -12.86 -13.96
C THR A 85 1.86 -12.93 -13.56
N VAL A 86 0.99 -13.17 -14.54
CA VAL A 86 -0.45 -13.43 -14.29
C VAL A 86 -0.66 -14.69 -13.44
N ALA A 87 0.24 -15.69 -13.56
CA ALA A 87 0.22 -16.88 -12.71
C ALA A 87 0.51 -16.55 -11.23
N ASP A 88 1.30 -15.51 -10.95
CA ASP A 88 1.50 -15.03 -9.57
C ASP A 88 0.21 -14.42 -9.00
N PHE A 89 -0.57 -13.69 -9.81
CA PHE A 89 -1.90 -13.22 -9.42
C PHE A 89 -2.81 -14.38 -9.05
N GLU A 90 -2.90 -15.41 -9.92
CA GLU A 90 -3.71 -16.60 -9.67
C GLU A 90 -3.34 -17.28 -8.35
N ARG A 91 -2.04 -17.46 -8.12
CA ARG A 91 -1.51 -18.08 -6.90
C ARG A 91 -1.90 -17.29 -5.65
N VAL A 92 -1.73 -15.98 -5.68
CA VAL A 92 -1.98 -15.11 -4.52
C VAL A 92 -3.47 -14.99 -4.22
N LEU A 93 -4.31 -14.78 -5.23
CA LEU A 93 -5.77 -14.78 -5.10
C LEU A 93 -6.28 -16.15 -4.60
N GLY A 94 -5.72 -17.25 -5.12
CA GLY A 94 -6.04 -18.61 -4.67
C GLY A 94 -5.59 -18.94 -3.23
N CYS A 95 -4.74 -18.09 -2.62
CA CYS A 95 -4.38 -18.18 -1.21
C CYS A 95 -5.31 -17.37 -0.30
N GLY A 96 -6.30 -16.63 -0.84
CA GLY A 96 -7.29 -15.87 -0.10
C GLY A 96 -7.05 -14.35 -0.07
N ALA A 97 -6.17 -13.81 -0.91
CA ALA A 97 -6.08 -12.37 -1.13
C ALA A 97 -7.28 -11.88 -1.95
N ASP A 98 -7.78 -10.67 -1.65
CA ASP A 98 -8.81 -9.98 -2.44
C ASP A 98 -8.21 -9.18 -3.57
N LYS A 99 -7.01 -8.64 -3.36
CA LYS A 99 -6.28 -7.80 -4.32
C LYS A 99 -4.80 -8.18 -4.38
N VAL A 100 -4.19 -7.96 -5.52
CA VAL A 100 -2.75 -8.20 -5.73
C VAL A 100 -2.06 -6.89 -6.08
N SER A 101 -1.04 -6.56 -5.31
CA SER A 101 -0.24 -5.35 -5.49
C SER A 101 1.03 -5.65 -6.27
N VAL A 102 1.28 -4.86 -7.33
CA VAL A 102 2.44 -5.01 -8.21
C VAL A 102 3.18 -3.68 -8.38
N ASN A 103 4.51 -3.73 -8.31
CA ASN A 103 5.43 -2.63 -8.62
C ASN A 103 6.48 -3.10 -9.64
N SER A 104 7.59 -3.69 -9.19
CA SER A 104 8.73 -4.07 -10.05
C SER A 104 8.34 -5.01 -11.20
N GLY A 105 7.33 -5.86 -11.02
CA GLY A 105 6.79 -6.72 -12.09
C GLY A 105 6.15 -5.91 -13.21
N ALA A 106 5.36 -4.89 -12.88
CA ALA A 106 4.76 -3.99 -13.86
C ALA A 106 5.81 -3.10 -14.56
N ILE A 107 6.84 -2.67 -13.84
CA ILE A 107 7.97 -1.92 -14.43
C ILE A 107 8.68 -2.75 -15.50
N ARG A 108 8.93 -4.04 -15.24
CA ARG A 108 9.55 -4.96 -16.20
C ARG A 108 8.66 -5.34 -17.36
N ASN A 109 7.37 -5.54 -17.09
CA ASN A 109 6.35 -5.89 -18.07
C ASN A 109 5.09 -5.05 -17.84
N PRO A 110 4.95 -3.89 -18.51
CA PRO A 110 3.77 -3.03 -18.35
C PRO A 110 2.45 -3.69 -18.78
N ASP A 111 2.50 -4.71 -19.64
CA ASP A 111 1.33 -5.46 -20.07
C ASP A 111 0.74 -6.32 -18.97
N LEU A 112 1.52 -6.66 -17.94
CA LEU A 112 1.06 -7.44 -16.78
C LEU A 112 -0.17 -6.82 -16.12
N VAL A 113 -0.23 -5.50 -15.97
CA VAL A 113 -1.37 -4.79 -15.38
C VAL A 113 -2.62 -5.04 -16.21
N ARG A 114 -2.52 -4.88 -17.54
CA ARG A 114 -3.65 -5.09 -18.47
C ARG A 114 -4.11 -6.54 -18.49
N GLU A 115 -3.19 -7.48 -18.59
CA GLU A 115 -3.49 -8.92 -18.62
C GLU A 115 -4.16 -9.38 -17.31
N ALA A 116 -3.66 -8.93 -16.16
CA ALA A 116 -4.26 -9.23 -14.86
C ALA A 116 -5.65 -8.61 -14.74
N ALA A 117 -5.85 -7.35 -15.15
CA ALA A 117 -7.14 -6.68 -15.11
C ALA A 117 -8.18 -7.35 -16.02
N GLN A 118 -7.76 -7.80 -17.21
CA GLN A 118 -8.64 -8.54 -18.12
C GLN A 118 -9.06 -9.90 -17.56
N ARG A 119 -8.18 -10.58 -16.84
CA ARG A 119 -8.44 -11.93 -16.33
C ARG A 119 -9.20 -11.94 -15.00
N TYR A 120 -8.87 -11.03 -14.08
CA TYR A 120 -9.41 -11.03 -12.71
C TYR A 120 -10.28 -9.83 -12.38
N GLY A 121 -10.38 -8.86 -13.28
CA GLY A 121 -11.03 -7.57 -13.05
C GLY A 121 -10.07 -6.51 -12.50
N ALA A 122 -10.28 -5.26 -12.89
CA ALA A 122 -9.46 -4.13 -12.44
C ALA A 122 -9.41 -4.01 -10.90
N GLN A 123 -10.51 -4.32 -10.22
CA GLN A 123 -10.63 -4.25 -8.76
C GLN A 123 -9.65 -5.17 -8.02
N CYS A 124 -9.11 -6.20 -8.68
CA CYS A 124 -8.08 -7.09 -8.10
C CYS A 124 -6.65 -6.59 -8.31
N VAL A 125 -6.44 -5.54 -9.12
CA VAL A 125 -5.12 -5.05 -9.51
C VAL A 125 -4.81 -3.73 -8.81
N VAL A 126 -3.83 -3.77 -7.91
CA VAL A 126 -3.31 -2.58 -7.22
C VAL A 126 -1.92 -2.27 -7.77
N LEU A 127 -1.73 -1.07 -8.33
CA LEU A 127 -0.40 -0.57 -8.65
C LEU A 127 0.21 0.03 -7.38
N SER A 128 1.31 -0.52 -6.89
CA SER A 128 2.14 0.13 -5.87
C SER A 128 3.29 0.84 -6.55
N VAL A 129 3.49 2.12 -6.24
CA VAL A 129 4.56 2.92 -6.84
C VAL A 129 5.42 3.54 -5.74
N ASP A 130 6.70 3.16 -5.71
CA ASP A 130 7.69 3.80 -4.86
C ASP A 130 8.23 5.02 -5.59
N VAL A 131 8.01 6.20 -5.02
CA VAL A 131 8.32 7.50 -5.64
C VAL A 131 9.31 8.27 -4.79
N LYS A 132 10.32 8.86 -5.44
CA LYS A 132 11.28 9.77 -4.82
C LYS A 132 11.48 11.00 -5.69
N MET A 133 11.68 12.15 -5.05
CA MET A 133 12.07 13.40 -5.73
C MET A 133 13.56 13.33 -6.08
N VAL A 134 13.88 13.41 -7.37
CA VAL A 134 15.26 13.42 -7.89
C VAL A 134 15.38 14.56 -8.88
N ASP A 135 16.26 15.52 -8.62
CA ASP A 135 16.53 16.68 -9.48
C ASP A 135 15.23 17.43 -9.90
N GLY A 136 14.30 17.62 -8.96
CA GLY A 136 13.04 18.34 -9.20
C GLY A 136 11.97 17.53 -9.95
N VAL A 137 12.17 16.23 -10.17
CA VAL A 137 11.22 15.33 -10.84
C VAL A 137 10.91 14.12 -9.96
N TRP A 138 9.63 13.76 -9.81
CA TRP A 138 9.25 12.53 -9.16
C TRP A 138 9.63 11.34 -10.03
N ARG A 139 10.50 10.47 -9.51
CA ARG A 139 10.99 9.27 -10.19
C ARG A 139 10.43 8.01 -9.57
N VAL A 140 10.15 7.03 -10.43
CA VAL A 140 9.73 5.68 -10.02
C VAL A 140 10.95 4.87 -9.60
N PHE A 141 10.82 4.18 -8.46
CA PHE A 141 11.83 3.26 -7.95
C PHE A 141 11.32 1.81 -7.99
N ALA A 142 12.23 0.90 -8.30
CA ALA A 142 12.02 -0.54 -8.31
C ALA A 142 12.68 -1.21 -7.10
N LYS A 143 12.43 -2.52 -6.92
CA LYS A 143 13.08 -3.38 -5.92
C LYS A 143 12.97 -2.86 -4.49
N GLY A 144 11.77 -2.37 -4.11
CA GLY A 144 11.53 -1.80 -2.78
C GLY A 144 12.35 -0.53 -2.54
N GLY A 145 12.28 0.42 -3.45
CA GLY A 145 12.89 1.73 -3.33
C GLY A 145 14.42 1.79 -3.57
N ARG A 146 15.03 0.70 -4.04
CA ARG A 146 16.50 0.59 -4.18
C ARG A 146 17.06 0.99 -5.53
N GLU A 147 16.25 0.93 -6.60
CA GLU A 147 16.69 1.15 -7.98
C GLU A 147 15.87 2.27 -8.63
N ASN A 148 16.55 3.38 -8.95
CA ASN A 148 15.94 4.45 -9.75
C ASN A 148 15.78 3.97 -11.19
N THR A 149 14.55 3.93 -11.69
CA THR A 149 14.23 3.47 -13.06
C THR A 149 14.42 4.56 -14.11
N GLY A 150 14.59 5.82 -13.71
CA GLY A 150 14.60 6.98 -14.59
C GLY A 150 13.21 7.38 -15.11
N MET A 151 12.15 6.60 -14.85
CA MET A 151 10.81 6.92 -15.30
C MET A 151 10.20 8.05 -14.46
N GLU A 152 9.40 8.90 -15.10
CA GLU A 152 8.60 9.93 -14.45
C GLU A 152 7.37 9.29 -13.81
N ALA A 153 7.10 9.61 -12.53
CA ALA A 153 6.12 8.87 -11.73
C ALA A 153 4.67 9.16 -12.14
N ILE A 154 4.34 10.42 -12.43
CA ILE A 154 2.96 10.81 -12.75
C ILE A 154 2.51 10.20 -14.08
N GLU A 155 3.39 10.22 -15.08
CA GLU A 155 3.11 9.60 -16.38
C GLU A 155 3.01 8.07 -16.27
N TRP A 156 3.88 7.45 -15.46
CA TRP A 156 3.81 6.01 -15.20
C TRP A 156 2.50 5.60 -14.53
N ILE A 157 2.07 6.33 -13.49
CA ILE A 157 0.83 6.09 -12.76
C ILE A 157 -0.37 6.23 -13.70
N ARG A 158 -0.43 7.31 -14.49
CA ARG A 158 -1.49 7.54 -15.48
C ARG A 158 -1.60 6.37 -16.45
N ARG A 159 -0.48 5.95 -17.04
CA ARG A 159 -0.41 4.82 -17.98
C ARG A 159 -0.89 3.50 -17.35
N CYS A 160 -0.53 3.22 -16.11
CA CYS A 160 -0.97 2.01 -15.43
C CYS A 160 -2.47 2.03 -15.09
N ALA A 161 -3.02 3.20 -14.72
CA ALA A 161 -4.46 3.36 -14.53
C ALA A 161 -5.22 3.11 -15.83
N GLU A 162 -4.75 3.66 -16.97
CA GLU A 162 -5.31 3.42 -18.31
C GLU A 162 -5.20 1.93 -18.72
N ASN A 163 -4.16 1.23 -18.27
CA ASN A 163 -3.98 -0.20 -18.50
C ASN A 163 -4.85 -1.10 -17.59
N GLY A 164 -5.62 -0.52 -16.68
CA GLY A 164 -6.58 -1.26 -15.87
C GLY A 164 -6.16 -1.51 -14.42
N ALA A 165 -5.18 -0.80 -13.88
CA ALA A 165 -5.00 -0.75 -12.43
C ALA A 165 -6.25 -0.16 -11.79
N GLY A 166 -6.88 -0.90 -10.89
CA GLY A 166 -8.12 -0.49 -10.24
C GLY A 166 -7.90 0.35 -8.99
N GLU A 167 -6.64 0.43 -8.50
CA GLU A 167 -6.26 1.19 -7.32
C GLU A 167 -4.75 1.51 -7.36
N ILE A 168 -4.36 2.65 -6.80
CA ILE A 168 -2.97 3.10 -6.77
C ILE A 168 -2.51 3.32 -5.33
N VAL A 169 -1.46 2.63 -4.88
CA VAL A 169 -0.73 2.94 -3.65
C VAL A 169 0.48 3.79 -4.01
N VAL A 170 0.52 5.00 -3.49
CA VAL A 170 1.63 5.94 -3.69
C VAL A 170 2.51 5.93 -2.44
N ASN A 171 3.69 5.31 -2.55
CA ASN A 171 4.69 5.26 -1.48
C ASN A 171 5.70 6.39 -1.70
N SER A 172 5.64 7.47 -0.92
CA SER A 172 6.67 8.51 -0.95
C SER A 172 7.88 8.04 -0.12
N ILE A 173 9.01 7.75 -0.80
CA ILE A 173 10.26 7.37 -0.14
C ILE A 173 10.81 8.52 0.71
N ASP A 174 10.62 9.76 0.25
CA ASP A 174 11.12 10.96 0.94
C ASP A 174 10.47 11.18 2.31
N THR A 175 9.24 10.70 2.49
CA THR A 175 8.48 10.86 3.74
C THR A 175 8.37 9.56 4.55
N ASP A 176 8.71 8.38 3.99
CA ASP A 176 8.53 7.10 4.68
C ASP A 176 9.35 7.02 5.96
N GLY A 177 8.70 6.69 7.07
CA GLY A 177 9.29 6.59 8.40
C GLY A 177 9.64 7.92 9.08
N VAL A 178 9.56 9.06 8.36
CA VAL A 178 9.92 10.40 8.88
C VAL A 178 8.89 10.94 9.86
N LYS A 179 7.63 10.52 9.75
CA LYS A 179 6.51 10.91 10.63
C LYS A 179 6.17 12.41 10.63
N ASN A 180 6.46 13.13 9.54
CA ASN A 180 6.18 14.58 9.39
C ASN A 180 4.97 14.91 8.51
N GLY A 181 4.13 13.92 8.20
CA GLY A 181 2.96 14.05 7.33
C GLY A 181 3.19 13.42 5.95
N PHE A 182 2.08 13.22 5.25
CA PHE A 182 2.07 12.66 3.89
C PHE A 182 2.65 13.65 2.87
N ASP A 183 3.13 13.15 1.75
CA ASP A 183 3.62 13.95 0.61
C ASP A 183 2.44 14.56 -0.15
N MET A 184 1.94 15.68 0.36
CA MET A 184 0.74 16.34 -0.18
C MET A 184 0.91 16.80 -1.63
N PRO A 185 2.07 17.37 -2.05
CA PRO A 185 2.28 17.76 -3.45
C PRO A 185 2.24 16.57 -4.41
N LEU A 186 2.90 15.46 -4.08
CA LEU A 186 2.89 14.23 -4.88
C LEU A 186 1.47 13.66 -5.01
N LEU A 187 0.78 13.50 -3.88
CA LEU A 187 -0.57 12.95 -3.84
C LEU A 187 -1.57 13.81 -4.63
N LYS A 188 -1.43 15.15 -4.55
CA LYS A 188 -2.25 16.06 -5.37
C LYS A 188 -2.01 15.81 -6.85
N ALA A 189 -0.75 15.76 -7.28
CA ALA A 189 -0.41 15.55 -8.68
C ALA A 189 -0.94 14.20 -9.21
N VAL A 190 -0.92 13.15 -8.36
CA VAL A 190 -1.51 11.84 -8.73
C VAL A 190 -3.04 11.95 -8.85
N CYS A 191 -3.72 12.54 -7.88
CA CYS A 191 -5.18 12.68 -7.93
C CYS A 191 -5.67 13.52 -9.11
N ASP A 192 -4.84 14.44 -9.61
CA ASP A 192 -5.19 15.28 -10.79
C ASP A 192 -5.17 14.48 -12.11
N VAL A 193 -4.52 13.30 -12.17
CA VAL A 193 -4.32 12.54 -13.42
C VAL A 193 -5.00 11.16 -13.44
N VAL A 194 -5.53 10.68 -12.30
CA VAL A 194 -6.25 9.39 -12.23
C VAL A 194 -7.66 9.55 -11.67
N SER A 195 -8.55 8.63 -12.06
CA SER A 195 -9.92 8.55 -11.54
C SER A 195 -10.16 7.31 -10.67
N VAL A 196 -9.16 6.45 -10.55
CA VAL A 196 -9.19 5.26 -9.67
C VAL A 196 -8.80 5.64 -8.24
N PRO A 197 -9.22 4.89 -7.22
CA PRO A 197 -8.86 5.14 -5.84
C PRO A 197 -7.35 5.30 -5.61
N VAL A 198 -6.99 6.31 -4.81
CA VAL A 198 -5.61 6.62 -4.43
C VAL A 198 -5.41 6.37 -2.94
N ILE A 199 -4.40 5.58 -2.61
CA ILE A 199 -3.95 5.29 -1.24
C ILE A 199 -2.65 6.04 -0.98
N ALA A 200 -2.65 6.93 0.02
CA ALA A 200 -1.46 7.63 0.47
C ALA A 200 -0.62 6.74 1.40
N SER A 201 0.67 6.63 1.15
CA SER A 201 1.61 5.85 1.94
C SER A 201 2.93 6.61 2.14
N GLY A 202 3.48 6.51 3.35
CA GLY A 202 4.70 7.21 3.78
C GLY A 202 4.42 8.56 4.46
N GLY A 203 4.99 8.76 5.65
CA GLY A 203 4.99 10.03 6.37
C GLY A 203 3.98 10.16 7.52
N ALA A 204 3.01 9.28 7.65
CA ALA A 204 2.05 9.32 8.76
C ALA A 204 2.75 9.20 10.12
N GLY A 205 2.53 10.16 11.02
CA GLY A 205 3.13 10.17 12.35
C GLY A 205 2.12 10.30 13.49
N ASN A 206 0.93 10.85 13.21
CA ASN A 206 -0.11 11.07 14.20
C ASN A 206 -1.47 11.21 13.53
N ILE A 207 -2.52 11.40 14.32
CA ILE A 207 -3.91 11.53 13.84
C ILE A 207 -4.10 12.78 12.97
N ASP A 208 -3.48 13.91 13.32
CA ASP A 208 -3.64 15.18 12.59
C ASP A 208 -3.13 15.07 11.15
N HIS A 209 -2.16 14.21 10.87
CA HIS A 209 -1.69 13.98 9.51
C HIS A 209 -2.79 13.37 8.62
N PHE A 210 -3.61 12.45 9.14
CA PHE A 210 -4.76 11.90 8.42
C PHE A 210 -5.89 12.92 8.27
N LEU A 211 -6.17 13.70 9.31
CA LEU A 211 -7.16 14.78 9.23
C LEU A 211 -6.77 15.81 8.16
N THR A 212 -5.50 16.23 8.17
CA THR A 212 -4.95 17.14 7.16
C THR A 212 -5.04 16.54 5.75
N LEU A 213 -4.64 15.26 5.57
CA LEU A 213 -4.71 14.56 4.30
C LEU A 213 -6.11 14.63 3.70
N PHE A 214 -7.11 14.12 4.42
CA PHE A 214 -8.45 13.96 3.88
C PHE A 214 -9.24 15.27 3.77
N ASN A 215 -8.96 16.26 4.61
CA ASN A 215 -9.56 17.59 4.49
C ASN A 215 -8.97 18.39 3.33
N THR A 216 -7.66 18.25 3.06
CA THR A 216 -6.96 19.02 2.02
C THR A 216 -7.06 18.37 0.65
N LEU A 217 -7.00 17.04 0.60
CA LEU A 217 -7.03 16.25 -0.63
C LEU A 217 -8.20 15.24 -0.61
N PRO A 218 -9.44 15.69 -0.85
CA PRO A 218 -10.61 14.81 -0.85
C PRO A 218 -10.58 13.74 -1.94
N GLY A 219 -9.70 13.86 -2.95
CA GLY A 219 -9.44 12.84 -3.96
C GLY A 219 -8.64 11.64 -3.47
N VAL A 220 -8.00 11.72 -2.29
CA VAL A 220 -7.34 10.56 -1.67
C VAL A 220 -8.37 9.71 -0.94
N ASP A 221 -8.39 8.39 -1.21
CA ASP A 221 -9.41 7.47 -0.71
C ASP A 221 -9.00 6.69 0.53
N ALA A 222 -7.70 6.56 0.78
CA ALA A 222 -7.18 5.85 1.95
C ALA A 222 -5.84 6.41 2.43
N GLY A 223 -5.59 6.24 3.73
CA GLY A 223 -4.29 6.45 4.34
C GLY A 223 -3.73 5.12 4.84
N LEU A 224 -2.52 4.78 4.38
CA LEU A 224 -1.79 3.57 4.76
C LEU A 224 -0.66 3.95 5.70
N ALA A 225 -0.51 3.21 6.79
CA ALA A 225 0.59 3.35 7.72
C ALA A 225 0.97 2.02 8.38
N ALA A 226 2.17 1.95 8.92
CA ALA A 226 2.72 0.77 9.58
C ALA A 226 3.16 1.09 11.02
N SER A 227 4.29 1.76 11.20
CA SER A 227 4.96 1.94 12.50
C SER A 227 4.06 2.52 13.59
N ILE A 228 3.29 3.57 13.29
CA ILE A 228 2.43 4.23 14.29
C ILE A 228 1.34 3.31 14.83
N PHE A 229 0.88 2.34 14.03
CA PHE A 229 -0.08 1.33 14.44
C PHE A 229 0.62 0.15 15.14
N HIS A 230 1.76 -0.31 14.61
CA HIS A 230 2.51 -1.43 15.18
C HIS A 230 3.03 -1.16 16.57
N PHE A 231 3.48 0.08 16.83
CA PHE A 231 4.01 0.50 18.14
C PHE A 231 2.94 1.12 19.05
N GLY A 232 1.66 1.09 18.65
CA GLY A 232 0.54 1.59 19.46
C GLY A 232 0.55 3.11 19.68
N GLU A 233 1.27 3.87 18.86
CA GLU A 233 1.32 5.33 18.93
C GLU A 233 -0.03 5.95 18.52
N VAL A 234 -0.76 5.30 17.60
CA VAL A 234 -2.10 5.68 17.15
C VAL A 234 -3.02 4.46 17.18
N SER A 235 -4.14 4.58 17.86
CA SER A 235 -5.26 3.62 17.79
C SER A 235 -6.10 3.89 16.53
N ILE A 236 -6.35 2.85 15.72
CA ILE A 236 -7.21 2.98 14.52
C ILE A 236 -8.63 3.42 14.91
N ARG A 237 -9.18 2.88 16.00
CA ARG A 237 -10.51 3.27 16.48
C ARG A 237 -10.57 4.74 16.87
N ASP A 238 -9.55 5.24 17.56
CA ASP A 238 -9.51 6.66 17.98
C ASP A 238 -9.27 7.59 16.79
N LEU A 239 -8.41 7.22 15.86
CA LEU A 239 -8.23 7.92 14.59
C LEU A 239 -9.57 8.06 13.86
N LYS A 240 -10.31 6.96 13.67
CA LYS A 240 -11.61 6.98 12.98
C LYS A 240 -12.67 7.78 13.72
N ARG A 241 -12.70 7.76 15.05
CA ARG A 241 -13.57 8.64 15.85
C ARG A 241 -13.27 10.11 15.63
N GLN A 242 -11.99 10.48 15.59
CA GLN A 242 -11.58 11.86 15.34
C GLN A 242 -11.86 12.29 13.90
N MET A 243 -11.66 11.40 12.92
CA MET A 243 -12.07 11.63 11.52
C MET A 243 -13.57 11.90 11.42
N ALA A 244 -14.40 11.09 12.07
CA ALA A 244 -15.86 11.27 12.09
C ALA A 244 -16.24 12.61 12.75
N ALA A 245 -15.61 12.97 13.88
CA ALA A 245 -15.81 14.24 14.55
C ALA A 245 -15.41 15.45 13.69
N ALA A 246 -14.42 15.30 12.85
CA ALA A 246 -13.98 16.30 11.87
C ALA A 246 -14.83 16.32 10.57
N GLY A 247 -15.91 15.51 10.49
CA GLY A 247 -16.79 15.45 9.33
C GLY A 247 -16.23 14.64 8.16
N ILE A 248 -15.13 13.93 8.34
CA ILE A 248 -14.54 13.05 7.32
C ILE A 248 -15.34 11.74 7.29
N PRO A 249 -15.92 11.36 6.13
CA PRO A 249 -16.69 10.13 6.01
C PRO A 249 -15.82 8.91 6.34
N THR A 250 -16.19 8.16 7.37
CA THR A 250 -15.48 6.96 7.81
C THR A 250 -16.45 5.91 8.33
N ARG A 251 -16.04 4.64 8.31
CA ARG A 251 -16.81 3.52 8.88
C ARG A 251 -16.31 3.29 10.31
N LEU A 252 -17.18 3.42 11.32
CA LEU A 252 -16.89 3.17 12.74
C LEU A 252 -17.11 1.71 13.12
#